data_95bfae6f6c8faa7570e94d384065457e
#
_entry.id   95bfae6f6c8faa7570e94d384065457e
#
_cell.length_a   1.000
_cell.length_b   1.000
_cell.length_c   1.000
_cell.angle_alpha   90.00
_cell.angle_beta   90.00
_cell.angle_gamma   90.00
#
_symmetry.space_group_name_H-M   'P 1'
#
loop_
_entity.id
_entity.type
_entity.pdbx_description
1 polymer ?
#
loop_
_entity_poly.entity_id
_entity_poly.type
_entity_poly.pdbx_seq_one_letter_code
_entity_poly.pdbx_strand_id
1 'polypeptide(L)'
;MTPTRKTTAAKAPAPKKVKQPRLAKPKWDVDEIDEWGPEEHQLGATIPEAGNSVYNETGGWRSMVPEIDAEKCDGCMLCYFYCPDAAIIVECDRAVGVDLAHCKGCGICAKECPEKAIVMKVEEKA
;
A
#
# COMPACT_ATOMS: atom_id res chain seq x y z
N MET A 1 35.19 -15.80 -14.09
CA MET A 1 35.05 -14.46 -14.67
C MET A 1 33.61 -14.34 -15.16
N THR A 2 32.73 -13.75 -14.38
CA THR A 2 31.31 -13.52 -14.70
C THR A 2 31.17 -12.15 -15.37
N PRO A 3 30.50 -12.02 -16.53
CA PRO A 3 30.37 -10.73 -17.21
C PRO A 3 29.39 -9.85 -16.48
N THR A 4 29.85 -8.69 -16.04
CA THR A 4 29.05 -7.59 -15.46
C THR A 4 28.14 -7.03 -16.55
N ARG A 5 26.84 -7.27 -16.42
CA ARG A 5 25.80 -6.72 -17.29
C ARG A 5 25.58 -5.24 -16.95
N LYS A 6 26.17 -4.35 -17.73
CA LYS A 6 25.87 -2.91 -17.66
C LYS A 6 24.46 -2.67 -18.20
N THR A 7 23.48 -2.57 -17.33
CA THR A 7 22.14 -2.08 -17.67
C THR A 7 22.16 -0.56 -17.66
N THR A 8 22.04 0.04 -18.83
CA THR A 8 21.78 1.48 -18.99
C THR A 8 20.39 1.78 -18.42
N ALA A 9 20.35 2.36 -17.22
CA ALA A 9 19.13 2.78 -16.58
C ALA A 9 18.53 3.96 -17.37
N ALA A 10 17.42 3.70 -18.06
CA ALA A 10 16.58 4.76 -18.60
C ALA A 10 15.95 5.50 -17.39
N LYS A 11 16.13 6.83 -17.36
CA LYS A 11 15.61 7.73 -16.33
C LYS A 11 14.09 7.53 -16.19
N ALA A 12 13.67 7.01 -15.05
CA ALA A 12 12.26 6.77 -14.75
C ALA A 12 11.51 8.12 -14.69
N PRO A 13 10.30 8.22 -15.28
CA PRO A 13 9.46 9.42 -15.14
C PRO A 13 9.05 9.61 -13.68
N ALA A 14 8.95 10.88 -13.25
CA ALA A 14 8.53 11.23 -11.92
C ALA A 14 7.19 10.56 -11.54
N PRO A 15 7.00 10.13 -10.27
CA PRO A 15 5.81 9.41 -9.84
C PRO A 15 4.56 10.24 -10.09
N LYS A 16 3.74 9.79 -11.03
CA LYS A 16 2.38 10.33 -11.21
C LYS A 16 1.58 9.83 -10.02
N LYS A 17 0.81 10.73 -9.36
CA LYS A 17 -0.17 10.34 -8.34
C LYS A 17 -1.10 9.32 -8.98
N VAL A 18 -0.89 8.04 -8.67
CA VAL A 18 -1.76 6.96 -9.15
C VAL A 18 -3.09 7.13 -8.43
N LYS A 19 -4.12 7.55 -9.17
CA LYS A 19 -5.50 7.47 -8.68
C LYS A 19 -5.85 5.99 -8.65
N GLN A 20 -5.90 5.42 -7.46
CA GLN A 20 -6.49 4.09 -7.29
C GLN A 20 -7.91 4.09 -7.87
N PRO A 21 -8.30 3.04 -8.61
CA PRO A 21 -9.68 2.89 -9.03
C PRO A 21 -10.53 2.88 -7.75
N ARG A 22 -11.42 3.86 -7.60
CA ARG A 22 -12.42 3.81 -6.53
C ARG A 22 -13.28 2.59 -6.82
N LEU A 23 -13.09 1.56 -6.02
CA LEU A 23 -14.03 0.45 -5.98
C LEU A 23 -15.43 1.03 -5.74
N ALA A 24 -16.45 0.42 -6.36
CA ALA A 24 -17.83 0.81 -6.11
C ALA A 24 -18.06 0.79 -4.59
N LYS A 25 -18.79 1.80 -4.06
CA LYS A 25 -19.12 1.84 -2.64
C LYS A 25 -19.62 0.47 -2.19
N PRO A 26 -19.22 -0.02 -1.02
CA PRO A 26 -19.75 -1.26 -0.49
C PRO A 26 -21.28 -1.16 -0.45
N LYS A 27 -21.94 -2.29 -0.62
CA LYS A 27 -23.40 -2.40 -0.47
C LYS A 27 -23.83 -2.02 0.98
N TRP A 28 -22.86 -1.99 1.88
CA TRP A 28 -22.98 -1.71 3.29
C TRP A 28 -22.34 -0.36 3.57
N ASP A 29 -23.14 0.65 3.82
CA ASP A 29 -22.63 1.90 4.32
C ASP A 29 -22.46 1.77 5.84
N VAL A 30 -21.23 1.97 6.32
CA VAL A 30 -20.91 1.87 7.75
C VAL A 30 -21.72 2.88 8.55
N ASP A 31 -22.05 4.01 7.95
CA ASP A 31 -22.86 5.06 8.58
C ASP A 31 -24.33 4.65 8.72
N GLU A 32 -24.82 3.72 7.89
CA GLU A 32 -26.18 3.20 7.98
C GLU A 32 -26.36 2.05 8.99
N ILE A 33 -25.26 1.38 9.37
CA ILE A 33 -25.30 0.19 10.26
C ILE A 33 -25.87 0.53 11.64
N ASP A 34 -25.62 1.73 12.13
CA ASP A 34 -26.12 2.19 13.44
C ASP A 34 -27.66 2.36 13.45
N GLU A 35 -28.28 2.49 12.28
CA GLU A 35 -29.74 2.61 12.12
C GLU A 35 -30.43 1.25 11.89
N TRP A 36 -29.65 0.17 11.69
CA TRP A 36 -30.17 -1.16 11.39
C TRP A 36 -30.84 -1.83 12.59
N GLY A 37 -32.03 -2.35 12.37
CA GLY A 37 -32.70 -3.25 13.30
C GLY A 37 -32.16 -4.68 13.24
N PRO A 38 -32.58 -5.56 14.15
CA PRO A 38 -32.13 -6.96 14.23
C PRO A 38 -32.35 -7.77 12.94
N GLU A 39 -33.38 -7.40 12.15
CA GLU A 39 -33.77 -8.08 10.92
C GLU A 39 -32.84 -7.72 9.74
N GLU A 40 -32.16 -6.58 9.81
CA GLU A 40 -31.28 -6.09 8.76
C GLU A 40 -29.85 -6.61 8.92
N HIS A 41 -29.46 -6.98 10.14
CA HIS A 41 -28.16 -7.60 10.39
C HIS A 41 -28.10 -9.04 9.89
N GLN A 42 -26.98 -9.40 9.27
CA GLN A 42 -26.74 -10.78 8.87
C GLN A 42 -26.59 -11.70 10.10
N LEU A 43 -27.01 -12.95 9.94
CA LEU A 43 -26.94 -13.96 10.98
C LEU A 43 -25.50 -14.08 11.50
N GLY A 44 -25.32 -13.95 12.84
CA GLY A 44 -24.00 -14.06 13.46
C GLY A 44 -23.09 -12.84 13.25
N ALA A 45 -23.64 -11.68 12.91
CA ALA A 45 -22.88 -10.45 12.61
C ALA A 45 -21.78 -10.66 11.56
N THR A 46 -22.03 -11.54 10.59
CA THR A 46 -21.11 -11.84 9.50
C THR A 46 -21.22 -10.80 8.41
N ILE A 47 -20.11 -10.36 7.86
CA ILE A 47 -20.07 -9.53 6.65
C ILE A 47 -19.85 -10.46 5.45
N PRO A 48 -20.88 -10.72 4.61
CA PRO A 48 -20.80 -11.67 3.51
C PRO A 48 -20.12 -11.11 2.25
N GLU A 49 -19.68 -9.85 2.30
CA GLU A 49 -19.07 -9.17 1.18
C GLU A 49 -17.58 -9.47 1.09
N ALA A 50 -17.16 -10.11 -0.01
CA ALA A 50 -15.76 -10.46 -0.22
C ALA A 50 -14.91 -9.22 -0.51
N GLY A 51 -13.71 -9.15 0.10
CA GLY A 51 -12.74 -8.09 -0.17
C GLY A 51 -13.08 -6.73 0.45
N ASN A 52 -14.02 -6.66 1.38
CA ASN A 52 -14.46 -5.40 1.99
C ASN A 52 -13.41 -4.73 2.88
N SER A 53 -12.32 -5.42 3.24
CA SER A 53 -11.19 -4.84 3.98
C SER A 53 -10.54 -3.62 3.30
N VAL A 54 -10.72 -3.47 1.99
CA VAL A 54 -10.23 -2.29 1.24
C VAL A 54 -10.94 -0.99 1.64
N TYR A 55 -12.09 -1.07 2.29
CA TYR A 55 -12.81 0.10 2.78
C TYR A 55 -12.41 0.48 4.21
N ASN A 56 -11.71 -0.43 4.90
CA ASN A 56 -11.21 -0.17 6.25
C ASN A 56 -9.82 0.47 6.18
N GLU A 57 -9.78 1.78 6.10
CA GLU A 57 -8.56 2.57 6.02
C GLU A 57 -7.82 2.60 7.36
N THR A 58 -6.90 1.67 7.54
CA THR A 58 -6.14 1.50 8.78
C THR A 58 -4.83 2.30 8.81
N GLY A 59 -4.55 3.08 7.80
CA GLY A 59 -3.35 3.92 7.69
C GLY A 59 -3.18 4.93 8.81
N GLY A 60 -4.27 5.36 9.45
CA GLY A 60 -4.22 6.26 10.60
C GLY A 60 -3.48 5.70 11.83
N TRP A 61 -3.20 4.41 11.89
CA TRP A 61 -2.50 3.76 13.01
C TRP A 61 -0.97 3.93 12.96
N ARG A 62 -0.41 4.33 11.81
CA ARG A 62 1.03 4.50 11.67
C ARG A 62 1.53 5.79 12.32
N SER A 63 2.78 5.78 12.73
CA SER A 63 3.54 6.97 13.16
C SER A 63 4.71 7.29 12.22
N MET A 64 5.07 6.34 11.35
CA MET A 64 6.13 6.50 10.37
C MET A 64 5.63 6.14 8.98
N VAL A 65 6.13 6.85 7.98
CA VAL A 65 5.76 6.66 6.58
C VAL A 65 6.99 6.30 5.75
N PRO A 66 6.91 5.29 4.87
CA PRO A 66 7.98 4.97 3.95
C PRO A 66 7.97 5.94 2.75
N GLU A 67 9.14 6.46 2.41
CA GLU A 67 9.38 7.24 1.21
C GLU A 67 10.31 6.45 0.28
N ILE A 68 9.88 6.29 -0.97
CA ILE A 68 10.61 5.50 -1.97
C ILE A 68 11.40 6.43 -2.89
N ASP A 69 12.70 6.21 -2.97
CA ASP A 69 13.59 6.85 -3.92
C ASP A 69 13.61 6.02 -5.23
N ALA A 70 12.90 6.50 -6.23
CA ALA A 70 12.78 5.81 -7.51
C ALA A 70 14.10 5.72 -8.29
N GLU A 71 15.06 6.61 -8.03
CA GLU A 71 16.37 6.59 -8.71
C GLU A 71 17.26 5.46 -8.18
N LYS A 72 17.13 5.09 -6.92
CA LYS A 72 17.86 3.99 -6.28
C LYS A 72 17.20 2.63 -6.45
N CYS A 73 15.92 2.61 -6.81
CA CYS A 73 15.14 1.38 -6.93
C CYS A 73 15.62 0.55 -8.14
N ASP A 74 16.07 -0.68 -7.90
CA ASP A 74 16.48 -1.65 -8.92
C ASP A 74 15.32 -2.52 -9.45
N GLY A 75 14.13 -2.44 -8.82
CA GLY A 75 12.97 -3.24 -9.20
C GLY A 75 12.97 -4.67 -8.66
N CYS A 76 13.70 -4.97 -7.59
CA CYS A 76 13.77 -6.32 -7.00
C CYS A 76 12.44 -6.83 -6.42
N MET A 77 11.45 -5.97 -6.21
CA MET A 77 10.12 -6.28 -5.73
C MET A 77 10.01 -6.85 -4.31
N LEU A 78 11.09 -6.96 -3.55
CA LEU A 78 11.08 -7.50 -2.19
C LEU A 78 10.14 -6.70 -1.27
N CYS A 79 10.11 -5.37 -1.39
CA CYS A 79 9.21 -4.52 -0.62
C CYS A 79 7.72 -4.84 -0.89
N TYR A 80 7.37 -5.22 -2.10
CA TYR A 80 6.02 -5.62 -2.47
C TYR A 80 5.65 -6.97 -1.86
N PHE A 81 6.51 -7.98 -2.03
CA PHE A 81 6.23 -9.34 -1.55
C PHE A 81 6.19 -9.45 -0.02
N TYR A 82 6.99 -8.64 0.68
CA TYR A 82 7.03 -8.65 2.14
C TYR A 82 6.04 -7.68 2.81
N CYS A 83 5.30 -6.89 2.02
CA CYS A 83 4.31 -5.99 2.60
C CYS A 83 3.08 -6.76 3.11
N PRO A 84 2.78 -6.78 4.43
CA PRO A 84 1.63 -7.54 4.96
C PRO A 84 0.28 -6.96 4.53
N ASP A 85 0.24 -5.68 4.20
CA ASP A 85 -0.99 -4.99 3.79
C ASP A 85 -1.08 -4.77 2.27
N ALA A 86 -0.15 -5.35 1.48
CA ALA A 86 -0.05 -5.13 0.04
C ALA A 86 -0.09 -3.64 -0.38
N ALA A 87 0.42 -2.76 0.49
CA ALA A 87 0.33 -1.31 0.34
C ALA A 87 1.40 -0.70 -0.59
N ILE A 88 2.28 -1.50 -1.19
CA ILE A 88 3.27 -1.02 -2.15
C ILE A 88 2.65 -0.98 -3.54
N ILE A 89 2.66 0.20 -4.15
CA ILE A 89 2.15 0.39 -5.51
C ILE A 89 3.29 0.12 -6.49
N VAL A 90 3.02 -0.74 -7.48
CA VAL A 90 4.01 -1.18 -8.46
C VAL A 90 3.55 -0.82 -9.87
N GLU A 91 4.46 -0.27 -10.66
CA GLU A 91 4.29 -0.04 -12.10
C GLU A 91 5.56 -0.47 -12.83
N CYS A 92 5.40 -1.20 -13.94
CA CYS A 92 6.52 -1.65 -14.76
C CYS A 92 7.65 -2.30 -13.95
N ASP A 93 7.31 -3.24 -13.07
CA ASP A 93 8.23 -3.99 -12.21
C ASP A 93 9.08 -3.12 -11.25
N ARG A 94 8.56 -1.96 -10.87
CA ARG A 94 9.20 -1.08 -9.89
C ARG A 94 8.19 -0.56 -8.88
N ALA A 95 8.64 -0.40 -7.64
CA ALA A 95 7.85 0.27 -6.62
C ALA A 95 7.82 1.78 -6.91
N VAL A 96 6.63 2.31 -7.17
CA VAL A 96 6.42 3.72 -7.53
C VAL A 96 5.75 4.54 -6.43
N GLY A 97 5.20 3.88 -5.43
CA GLY A 97 4.52 4.58 -4.35
C GLY A 97 4.02 3.65 -3.26
N VAL A 98 3.35 4.23 -2.29
CA VAL A 98 2.76 3.53 -1.15
C VAL A 98 1.31 3.96 -0.99
N ASP A 99 0.42 2.99 -0.83
CA ASP A 99 -0.97 3.23 -0.44
C ASP A 99 -1.02 3.58 1.05
N LEU A 100 -1.10 4.88 1.31
CA LEU A 100 -1.11 5.39 2.68
C LEU A 100 -2.43 5.15 3.41
N ALA A 101 -3.52 4.82 2.72
CA ALA A 101 -4.77 4.46 3.36
C ALA A 101 -4.66 3.14 4.15
N HIS A 102 -3.82 2.20 3.68
CA HIS A 102 -3.66 0.89 4.29
C HIS A 102 -2.28 0.65 4.93
N CYS A 103 -1.26 1.42 4.57
CA CYS A 103 0.10 1.28 5.11
C CYS A 103 0.14 1.46 6.63
N LYS A 104 0.73 0.51 7.36
CA LYS A 104 0.90 0.55 8.83
C LYS A 104 2.21 1.18 9.29
N GLY A 105 3.10 1.56 8.36
CA GLY A 105 4.41 2.10 8.71
C GLY A 105 5.34 1.11 9.44
N CYS A 106 5.17 -0.18 9.23
CA CYS A 106 5.90 -1.24 9.93
C CYS A 106 7.39 -1.30 9.61
N GLY A 107 7.85 -0.66 8.52
CA GLY A 107 9.25 -0.55 8.14
C GLY A 107 9.87 -1.79 7.48
N ILE A 108 9.11 -2.87 7.27
CA ILE A 108 9.63 -4.11 6.63
C ILE A 108 10.18 -3.78 5.24
N CYS A 109 9.47 -3.00 4.43
CA CYS A 109 9.90 -2.62 3.09
C CYS A 109 11.25 -1.88 3.08
N ALA A 110 11.49 -0.99 4.06
CA ALA A 110 12.76 -0.28 4.19
C ALA A 110 13.88 -1.19 4.67
N LYS A 111 13.57 -2.15 5.57
CA LYS A 111 14.54 -3.10 6.12
C LYS A 111 15.03 -4.10 5.08
N GLU A 112 14.11 -4.60 4.24
CA GLU A 112 14.39 -5.63 3.25
C GLU A 112 14.90 -5.08 1.91
N CYS A 113 14.92 -3.75 1.74
CA CYS A 113 15.42 -3.14 0.52
C CYS A 113 16.95 -3.25 0.41
N PRO A 114 17.51 -4.01 -0.55
CA PRO A 114 18.95 -4.18 -0.70
C PRO A 114 19.64 -2.87 -1.09
N GLU A 115 19.00 -2.06 -1.94
CA GLU A 115 19.52 -0.78 -2.42
C GLU A 115 19.26 0.37 -1.44
N LYS A 116 18.61 0.11 -0.28
CA LYS A 116 18.22 1.14 0.69
C LYS A 116 17.48 2.32 0.04
N ALA A 117 16.69 2.00 -0.97
CA ALA A 117 15.87 2.96 -1.72
C ALA A 117 14.64 3.44 -0.93
N ILE A 118 14.35 2.87 0.24
CA ILE A 118 13.19 3.22 1.05
C ILE A 118 13.66 3.73 2.41
N VAL A 119 13.20 4.92 2.77
CA VAL A 119 13.53 5.57 4.04
C VAL A 119 12.25 5.79 4.84
N MET A 120 12.28 5.46 6.13
CA MET A 120 11.17 5.74 7.04
C MET A 120 11.27 7.17 7.57
N LYS A 121 10.20 7.95 7.42
CA LYS A 121 10.07 9.29 7.99
C LYS A 121 8.98 9.32 9.04
N VAL A 122 9.12 10.18 10.03
CA VAL A 122 8.04 10.45 10.99
C VAL A 122 6.91 11.16 10.24
N GLU A 123 5.68 10.68 10.42
CA GLU A 123 4.51 11.31 9.84
C GLU A 123 4.06 12.47 10.72
N GLU A 124 4.14 13.68 10.20
CA GLU A 124 3.52 14.85 10.84
C GLU A 124 2.03 14.82 10.53
N LYS A 125 1.25 14.39 11.51
CA LYS A 125 -0.22 14.44 11.41
C LYS A 125 -0.65 15.88 11.66
N ALA A 126 -1.21 16.52 10.64
CA ALA A 126 -1.83 17.84 10.75
C ALA A 126 -3.14 17.76 11.55
#